data_0b0e6461b88728ef29c9fd1ec755f0e7
#
_entry.id   0b0e6461b88728ef29c9fd1ec755f0e7
#
_cell.length_a   1.000
_cell.length_b   1.000
_cell.length_c   1.000
_cell.angle_alpha   90.00
_cell.angle_beta   90.00
_cell.angle_gamma   90.00
#
_symmetry.space_group_name_H-M   'P 1'
#
loop_
_entity.id
_entity.type
_entity.pdbx_description
1 polymer ?
#
loop_
_entity_poly.entity_id
_entity_poly.type
_entity_poly.pdbx_seq_one_letter_code
_entity_poly.pdbx_strand_id
1 'polypeptide(L)'
;MSVQRSSTDCCRRGLTSSPKIGKSFLVLQMAYQVSMGEPFLGFSSRQGTVLYLALEDTYERLQKRLAQMTEQDSERLILSVFSETLDEGLIERLTDFWSEHTDTVLIIIDTLQRVRGRTPDNGSYATDYDTLAGLKEFSDTYGITVLVVHHTRKEGAEDVFNTISGTNGLMGAADGALILYKDRRTNSDAVLEAVGRDQQQLRLHISFDAAHLCWALI
;
A
#
# COMPACT_ATOMS: atom_id res chain seq x y z
N MET A 1 6.68 33.65 -10.27
CA MET A 1 7.30 33.09 -9.04
C MET A 1 6.71 31.73 -8.82
N SER A 2 7.41 30.70 -9.29
CA SER A 2 7.00 29.30 -9.15
C SER A 2 7.51 28.79 -7.81
N VAL A 3 6.60 28.51 -6.90
CA VAL A 3 6.93 27.83 -5.64
C VAL A 3 7.13 26.35 -5.97
N GLN A 4 8.39 25.95 -6.11
CA GLN A 4 8.78 24.54 -6.02
C GLN A 4 8.50 24.08 -4.58
N ARG A 5 7.40 23.36 -4.37
CA ARG A 5 7.20 22.61 -3.13
C ARG A 5 8.14 21.42 -3.16
N SER A 6 9.09 21.41 -2.25
CA SER A 6 9.96 20.27 -1.98
C SER A 6 9.09 19.07 -1.58
N SER A 7 9.22 17.97 -2.33
CA SER A 7 8.49 16.72 -2.11
C SER A 7 9.08 15.93 -0.93
N THR A 8 8.93 16.45 0.27
CA THR A 8 9.24 15.74 1.52
C THR A 8 7.97 15.41 2.31
N ASP A 9 6.82 15.34 1.63
CA ASP A 9 5.60 14.83 2.27
C ASP A 9 5.66 13.31 2.31
N CYS A 10 6.18 12.80 3.42
CA CYS A 10 6.16 11.40 3.81
C CYS A 10 4.70 10.97 4.03
N CYS A 11 4.06 10.48 2.97
CA CYS A 11 2.66 10.08 3.01
C CYS A 11 2.54 8.63 3.44
N ARG A 12 2.03 8.42 4.64
CA ARG A 12 1.54 7.10 5.10
C ARG A 12 0.17 6.87 4.50
N ARG A 13 0.03 5.81 3.74
CA ARG A 13 -1.24 5.52 3.06
C ARG A 13 -1.70 4.11 3.40
N GLY A 14 -2.99 3.96 3.72
CA GLY A 14 -3.66 2.68 3.73
C GLY A 14 -4.28 2.42 2.36
N LEU A 15 -4.05 1.25 1.75
CA LEU A 15 -4.81 0.80 0.59
C LEU A 15 -5.87 -0.19 1.04
N THR A 16 -7.13 0.14 0.76
CA THR A 16 -8.26 -0.70 1.14
C THR A 16 -9.19 -0.95 -0.03
N SER A 17 -9.76 -2.14 -0.09
CA SER A 17 -10.82 -2.49 -1.05
C SER A 17 -11.48 -3.83 -0.72
N SER A 18 -12.56 -4.17 -1.44
CA SER A 18 -13.15 -5.51 -1.39
C SER A 18 -12.15 -6.60 -1.82
N PRO A 19 -12.30 -7.86 -1.37
CA PRO A 19 -11.49 -8.98 -1.83
C PRO A 19 -11.58 -9.17 -3.35
N LYS A 20 -10.50 -9.63 -4.00
CA LYS A 20 -10.43 -10.03 -5.42
C LYS A 20 -10.61 -8.91 -6.46
N ILE A 21 -10.43 -7.65 -6.10
CA ILE A 21 -10.51 -6.51 -7.05
C ILE A 21 -9.21 -6.29 -7.84
N GLY A 22 -8.10 -6.91 -7.42
CA GLY A 22 -6.80 -6.70 -8.05
C GLY A 22 -5.86 -5.78 -7.29
N LYS A 23 -6.07 -5.61 -5.96
CA LYS A 23 -5.16 -4.84 -5.09
C LYS A 23 -3.71 -5.27 -5.22
N SER A 24 -3.43 -6.58 -5.05
CA SER A 24 -2.06 -7.09 -5.08
C SER A 24 -1.37 -6.86 -6.43
N PHE A 25 -2.13 -6.78 -7.56
CA PHE A 25 -1.56 -6.35 -8.84
C PHE A 25 -1.21 -4.86 -8.82
N LEU A 26 -2.12 -4.01 -8.31
CA LEU A 26 -1.88 -2.58 -8.20
C LEU A 26 -0.65 -2.27 -7.32
N VAL A 27 -0.54 -2.97 -6.20
CA VAL A 27 0.56 -2.79 -5.23
C VAL A 27 1.88 -3.29 -5.79
N LEU A 28 1.89 -4.45 -6.46
CA LEU A 28 3.08 -4.99 -7.10
C LEU A 28 3.57 -4.08 -8.25
N GLN A 29 2.65 -3.57 -9.07
CA GLN A 29 2.93 -2.58 -10.10
C GLN A 29 3.54 -1.30 -9.50
N MET A 30 2.93 -0.76 -8.44
CA MET A 30 3.45 0.41 -7.72
C MET A 30 4.86 0.13 -7.19
N ALA A 31 5.06 -1.02 -6.53
CA ALA A 31 6.36 -1.40 -5.97
C ALA A 31 7.45 -1.45 -7.06
N TYR A 32 7.14 -2.08 -8.19
CA TYR A 32 8.07 -2.16 -9.33
C TYR A 32 8.35 -0.77 -9.90
N GLN A 33 7.33 0.01 -10.26
CA GLN A 33 7.51 1.31 -10.89
C GLN A 33 8.26 2.31 -10.00
N VAL A 34 7.99 2.32 -8.69
CA VAL A 34 8.75 3.14 -7.74
C VAL A 34 10.21 2.69 -7.66
N SER A 35 10.49 1.40 -7.65
CA SER A 35 11.85 0.87 -7.61
C SER A 35 12.65 1.22 -8.87
N MET A 36 11.98 1.37 -10.00
CA MET A 36 12.57 1.79 -11.28
C MET A 36 12.61 3.33 -11.46
N GLY A 37 11.90 4.10 -10.62
CA GLY A 37 11.73 5.55 -10.79
C GLY A 37 10.76 5.90 -11.92
N GLU A 38 9.93 4.95 -12.32
CA GLU A 38 8.91 5.13 -13.34
C GLU A 38 7.65 5.78 -12.77
N PRO A 39 6.88 6.51 -13.59
CA PRO A 39 5.60 7.05 -13.15
C PRO A 39 4.60 5.94 -12.80
N PHE A 40 3.93 6.06 -11.65
CA PHE A 40 2.81 5.19 -11.28
C PHE A 40 1.48 5.91 -11.55
N LEU A 41 0.63 5.34 -12.39
CA LEU A 41 -0.65 5.94 -12.83
C LEU A 41 -0.49 7.42 -13.25
N GLY A 42 0.56 7.74 -13.99
CA GLY A 42 0.85 9.10 -14.49
C GLY A 42 1.48 10.05 -13.47
N PHE A 43 1.65 9.64 -12.21
CA PHE A 43 2.32 10.44 -11.19
C PHE A 43 3.80 10.06 -11.10
N SER A 44 4.68 11.06 -11.12
CA SER A 44 6.11 10.82 -10.93
C SER A 44 6.39 10.21 -9.57
N SER A 45 7.31 9.25 -9.52
CA SER A 45 7.79 8.64 -8.29
C SER A 45 9.26 8.97 -8.04
N ARG A 46 9.64 9.03 -6.75
CA ARG A 46 11.04 9.07 -6.36
C ARG A 46 11.59 7.65 -6.44
N GLN A 47 12.65 7.44 -7.22
CA GLN A 47 13.34 6.16 -7.25
C GLN A 47 14.04 5.86 -5.92
N GLY A 48 13.97 4.62 -5.48
CA GLY A 48 14.68 4.11 -4.31
C GLY A 48 14.34 2.64 -4.06
N THR A 49 14.93 2.07 -3.02
CA THR A 49 14.63 0.70 -2.61
C THR A 49 13.19 0.59 -2.11
N VAL A 50 12.51 -0.46 -2.55
CA VAL A 50 11.14 -0.80 -2.15
C VAL A 50 11.14 -2.18 -1.52
N LEU A 51 10.65 -2.27 -0.28
CA LEU A 51 10.34 -3.54 0.38
C LEU A 51 8.86 -3.85 0.23
N TYR A 52 8.54 -5.00 -0.37
CA TYR A 52 7.16 -5.47 -0.45
C TYR A 52 6.99 -6.79 0.32
N LEU A 53 6.32 -6.72 1.47
CA LEU A 53 5.93 -7.85 2.29
C LEU A 53 4.60 -8.40 1.76
N ALA A 54 4.67 -9.39 0.85
CA ALA A 54 3.52 -10.01 0.20
C ALA A 54 3.07 -11.26 0.97
N LEU A 55 2.52 -11.08 2.17
CA LEU A 55 2.32 -12.11 3.20
C LEU A 55 1.15 -13.08 2.92
N GLU A 56 0.38 -12.85 1.86
CA GLU A 56 -0.68 -13.75 1.38
C GLU A 56 -0.32 -14.40 0.04
N ASP A 57 0.93 -14.22 -0.42
CA ASP A 57 1.37 -14.71 -1.71
C ASP A 57 2.52 -15.72 -1.60
N THR A 58 2.99 -16.24 -2.71
CA THR A 58 4.17 -17.09 -2.83
C THR A 58 5.15 -16.48 -3.81
N TYR A 59 6.46 -16.76 -3.64
CA TYR A 59 7.49 -16.28 -4.57
C TYR A 59 7.20 -16.68 -6.02
N GLU A 60 6.73 -17.90 -6.26
CA GLU A 60 6.38 -18.37 -7.60
C GLU A 60 5.28 -17.53 -8.25
N ARG A 61 4.23 -17.16 -7.48
CA ARG A 61 3.14 -16.32 -8.00
C ARG A 61 3.60 -14.90 -8.25
N LEU A 62 4.42 -14.34 -7.36
CA LEU A 62 4.99 -12.99 -7.53
C LEU A 62 5.89 -12.94 -8.76
N GLN A 63 6.76 -13.93 -8.95
CA GLN A 63 7.63 -14.04 -10.11
C GLN A 63 6.83 -14.14 -11.43
N LYS A 64 5.79 -14.98 -11.46
CA LYS A 64 4.92 -15.09 -12.65
C LYS A 64 4.21 -13.78 -12.97
N ARG A 65 3.76 -13.05 -11.96
CA ARG A 65 3.11 -11.75 -12.16
C ARG A 65 4.08 -10.70 -12.65
N LEU A 66 5.27 -10.61 -12.07
CA LEU A 66 6.31 -9.68 -12.52
C LEU A 66 6.72 -9.97 -13.96
N ALA A 67 6.94 -11.24 -14.34
CA ALA A 67 7.27 -11.61 -15.70
C ALA A 67 6.17 -11.28 -16.73
N GLN A 68 4.91 -11.12 -16.31
CA GLN A 68 3.84 -10.62 -17.18
C GLN A 68 3.77 -9.08 -17.19
N MET A 69 4.17 -8.41 -16.12
CA MET A 69 4.15 -6.95 -16.01
C MET A 69 5.31 -6.29 -16.75
N THR A 70 6.48 -6.95 -16.77
CA THR A 70 7.72 -6.34 -17.24
C THR A 70 8.72 -7.39 -17.69
N GLU A 71 9.60 -7.00 -18.64
CA GLU A 71 10.75 -7.78 -19.07
C GLU A 71 12.05 -7.37 -18.34
N GLN A 72 12.00 -6.33 -17.52
CA GLN A 72 13.17 -5.79 -16.84
C GLN A 72 13.13 -6.11 -15.34
N ASP A 73 14.26 -6.50 -14.80
CA ASP A 73 14.44 -6.72 -13.38
C ASP A 73 14.79 -5.41 -12.64
N SER A 74 14.45 -5.33 -11.37
CA SER A 74 14.84 -4.23 -10.49
C SER A 74 15.61 -4.74 -9.28
N GLU A 75 16.88 -4.35 -9.17
CA GLU A 75 17.69 -4.65 -7.98
C GLU A 75 17.21 -3.93 -6.72
N ARG A 76 16.36 -2.90 -6.88
CA ARG A 76 15.77 -2.13 -5.78
C ARG A 76 14.40 -2.63 -5.34
N LEU A 77 13.83 -3.66 -5.99
CA LEU A 77 12.59 -4.29 -5.56
C LEU A 77 12.89 -5.53 -4.73
N ILE A 78 12.69 -5.43 -3.44
CA ILE A 78 12.92 -6.54 -2.50
C ILE A 78 11.56 -7.10 -2.08
N LEU A 79 11.37 -8.41 -2.30
CA LEU A 79 10.12 -9.12 -2.03
C LEU A 79 10.33 -10.09 -0.86
N SER A 80 9.39 -10.10 0.09
CA SER A 80 9.30 -11.14 1.10
C SER A 80 7.88 -11.66 1.23
N VAL A 81 7.74 -12.98 1.38
CA VAL A 81 6.45 -13.66 1.64
C VAL A 81 6.29 -14.04 3.12
N PHE A 82 7.23 -13.61 3.93
CA PHE A 82 7.26 -13.83 5.37
C PHE A 82 7.64 -12.53 6.09
N SER A 83 7.10 -12.35 7.29
CA SER A 83 7.46 -11.28 8.22
C SER A 83 7.05 -11.68 9.63
N GLU A 84 7.73 -11.15 10.62
CA GLU A 84 7.31 -11.13 12.02
C GLU A 84 6.03 -10.29 12.16
N THR A 85 5.29 -10.50 13.26
CA THR A 85 4.18 -9.64 13.64
C THR A 85 4.68 -8.43 14.44
N LEU A 86 3.83 -7.42 14.64
CA LEU A 86 4.20 -6.20 15.37
C LEU A 86 4.62 -6.47 16.82
N ASP A 87 4.04 -7.49 17.45
CA ASP A 87 4.40 -7.95 18.79
C ASP A 87 5.58 -8.93 18.81
N GLU A 88 6.04 -9.41 17.65
CA GLU A 88 7.18 -10.32 17.50
C GLU A 88 8.42 -9.66 16.90
N GLY A 89 8.46 -8.32 16.80
CA GLY A 89 9.66 -7.58 16.40
C GLY A 89 9.66 -7.08 14.95
N LEU A 90 8.51 -6.89 14.31
CA LEU A 90 8.45 -6.34 12.95
C LEU A 90 9.16 -4.99 12.83
N ILE A 91 8.98 -4.08 13.79
CA ILE A 91 9.60 -2.74 13.74
C ILE A 91 11.12 -2.83 13.78
N GLU A 92 11.67 -3.70 14.62
CA GLU A 92 13.10 -3.97 14.69
C GLU A 92 13.63 -4.50 13.36
N ARG A 93 12.91 -5.45 12.74
CA ARG A 93 13.28 -6.00 11.42
C ARG A 93 13.23 -4.95 10.30
N LEU A 94 12.25 -4.06 10.33
CA LEU A 94 12.20 -2.93 9.38
C LEU A 94 13.34 -1.93 9.60
N THR A 95 13.74 -1.73 10.85
CA THR A 95 14.88 -0.88 11.21
C THR A 95 16.21 -1.49 10.73
N ASP A 96 16.41 -2.80 10.93
CA ASP A 96 17.56 -3.53 10.41
C ASP A 96 17.62 -3.44 8.88
N PHE A 97 16.49 -3.70 8.21
CA PHE A 97 16.38 -3.58 6.77
C PHE A 97 16.75 -2.18 6.28
N TRP A 98 16.23 -1.13 6.93
CA TRP A 98 16.55 0.25 6.56
C TRP A 98 18.03 0.55 6.75
N SER A 99 18.67 0.00 7.78
CA SER A 99 20.10 0.23 8.03
C SER A 99 20.98 -0.35 6.91
N GLU A 100 20.53 -1.42 6.26
CA GLU A 100 21.19 -2.04 5.11
C GLU A 100 20.83 -1.37 3.79
N HIS A 101 19.64 -0.74 3.69
CA HIS A 101 19.07 -0.11 2.49
C HIS A 101 18.62 1.32 2.78
N THR A 102 19.58 2.23 3.00
CA THR A 102 19.29 3.63 3.41
C THR A 102 18.64 4.48 2.34
N ASP A 103 18.58 4.00 1.08
CA ASP A 103 17.86 4.59 -0.04
C ASP A 103 16.40 4.11 -0.14
N THR A 104 15.88 3.39 0.88
CA THR A 104 14.50 2.92 0.94
C THR A 104 13.53 4.10 0.92
N VAL A 105 12.55 4.04 0.02
CA VAL A 105 11.51 5.08 -0.14
C VAL A 105 10.10 4.58 0.14
N LEU A 106 9.88 3.26 0.03
CA LEU A 106 8.56 2.66 0.18
C LEU A 106 8.66 1.28 0.82
N ILE A 107 7.84 1.06 1.83
CA ILE A 107 7.58 -0.27 2.41
C ILE A 107 6.10 -0.58 2.24
N ILE A 108 5.79 -1.74 1.69
CA ILE A 108 4.42 -2.20 1.46
C ILE A 108 4.17 -3.44 2.32
N ILE A 109 3.08 -3.44 3.08
CA ILE A 109 2.64 -4.56 3.93
C ILE A 109 1.29 -5.08 3.40
N ASP A 110 1.29 -6.23 2.74
CA ASP A 110 0.09 -6.87 2.19
C ASP A 110 -0.11 -8.26 2.84
N THR A 111 -0.90 -8.38 3.89
CA THR A 111 -1.87 -7.44 4.44
C THR A 111 -1.61 -7.13 5.92
N LEU A 112 -2.22 -6.03 6.40
CA LEU A 112 -2.20 -5.65 7.83
C LEU A 112 -2.59 -6.81 8.75
N GLN A 113 -3.57 -7.62 8.33
CA GLN A 113 -4.06 -8.75 9.12
C GLN A 113 -2.96 -9.78 9.44
N ARG A 114 -1.94 -9.89 8.61
CA ARG A 114 -0.83 -10.85 8.77
C ARG A 114 0.23 -10.39 9.75
N VAL A 115 0.36 -9.10 9.95
CA VAL A 115 1.36 -8.50 10.87
C VAL A 115 0.76 -8.04 12.19
N ARG A 116 -0.57 -8.11 12.35
CA ARG A 116 -1.22 -7.86 13.64
C ARG A 116 -0.79 -8.92 14.65
N GLY A 117 -0.43 -8.48 15.86
CA GLY A 117 -0.22 -9.33 16.99
C GLY A 117 -1.49 -10.07 17.45
N ARG A 118 -1.32 -11.08 18.26
CA ARG A 118 -2.41 -11.84 18.89
C ARG A 118 -2.99 -11.07 20.06
N THR A 119 -3.89 -10.13 19.81
CA THR A 119 -4.64 -9.48 20.89
C THR A 119 -5.94 -10.23 21.15
N PRO A 120 -6.36 -10.41 22.44
CA PRO A 120 -7.61 -11.11 22.79
C PRO A 120 -8.86 -10.40 22.26
N ASP A 121 -8.77 -9.12 21.93
CA ASP A 121 -9.88 -8.25 21.52
C ASP A 121 -9.71 -7.85 20.04
N ASN A 122 -10.02 -8.79 19.14
CA ASN A 122 -9.99 -8.57 17.71
C ASN A 122 -11.07 -7.58 17.27
N GLY A 123 -10.76 -6.30 17.27
CA GLY A 123 -11.62 -5.28 16.66
C GLY A 123 -11.97 -4.08 17.50
N SER A 124 -11.28 -3.80 18.59
CA SER A 124 -11.46 -2.53 19.29
C SER A 124 -10.72 -1.39 18.55
N TYR A 125 -11.28 -0.19 18.60
CA TYR A 125 -10.70 1.03 18.05
C TYR A 125 -9.27 1.29 18.56
N ALA A 126 -9.03 1.03 19.85
CA ALA A 126 -7.72 1.20 20.48
C ALA A 126 -6.67 0.27 19.86
N THR A 127 -7.01 -1.00 19.65
CA THR A 127 -6.10 -1.99 19.06
C THR A 127 -5.67 -1.62 17.63
N ASP A 128 -6.60 -1.10 16.82
CA ASP A 128 -6.30 -0.68 15.44
C ASP A 128 -5.39 0.55 15.41
N TYR A 129 -5.63 1.49 16.31
CA TYR A 129 -4.81 2.69 16.46
C TYR A 129 -3.38 2.34 16.91
N ASP A 130 -3.26 1.53 17.98
CA ASP A 130 -1.96 1.11 18.53
C ASP A 130 -1.14 0.28 17.54
N THR A 131 -1.82 -0.58 16.75
CA THR A 131 -1.19 -1.36 15.68
C THR A 131 -0.48 -0.48 14.66
N LEU A 132 -1.09 0.63 14.26
CA LEU A 132 -0.49 1.55 13.29
C LEU A 132 0.48 2.55 13.91
N ALA A 133 0.41 2.79 15.22
CA ALA A 133 1.25 3.79 15.89
C ALA A 133 2.74 3.48 15.73
N GLY A 134 3.16 2.23 15.91
CA GLY A 134 4.57 1.81 15.72
C GLY A 134 5.05 1.96 14.28
N LEU A 135 4.22 1.60 13.30
CA LEU A 135 4.54 1.81 11.87
C LEU A 135 4.59 3.30 11.52
N LYS A 136 3.75 4.09 12.19
CA LYS A 136 3.74 5.54 12.05
C LYS A 136 5.03 6.16 12.57
N GLU A 137 5.44 5.82 13.78
CA GLU A 137 6.68 6.31 14.38
C GLU A 137 7.90 5.93 13.55
N PHE A 138 7.96 4.69 13.06
CA PHE A 138 8.98 4.23 12.12
C PHE A 138 9.02 5.07 10.85
N SER A 139 7.87 5.26 10.20
CA SER A 139 7.76 6.06 8.97
C SER A 139 8.23 7.50 9.17
N ASP A 140 7.86 8.13 10.30
CA ASP A 140 8.27 9.51 10.64
C ASP A 140 9.76 9.62 10.93
N THR A 141 10.30 8.64 11.67
CA THR A 141 11.71 8.63 12.09
C THR A 141 12.64 8.54 10.89
N TYR A 142 12.30 7.69 9.92
CA TYR A 142 13.18 7.41 8.78
C TYR A 142 12.78 8.15 7.50
N GLY A 143 11.66 8.88 7.49
CA GLY A 143 11.18 9.62 6.31
C GLY A 143 10.76 8.70 5.16
N ILE A 144 10.23 7.50 5.46
CA ILE A 144 9.85 6.46 4.50
C ILE A 144 8.33 6.37 4.39
N THR A 145 7.83 6.15 3.19
CA THR A 145 6.40 5.84 3.01
C THR A 145 6.14 4.40 3.42
N VAL A 146 5.19 4.18 4.34
CA VAL A 146 4.67 2.84 4.67
C VAL A 146 3.25 2.73 4.14
N LEU A 147 3.04 1.82 3.18
CA LEU A 147 1.73 1.49 2.62
C LEU A 147 1.21 0.20 3.22
N VAL A 148 0.07 0.28 3.90
CA VAL A 148 -0.55 -0.89 4.53
C VAL A 148 -1.81 -1.29 3.76
N VAL A 149 -1.84 -2.52 3.27
CA VAL A 149 -2.99 -3.07 2.55
C VAL A 149 -3.98 -3.69 3.54
N HIS A 150 -5.25 -3.32 3.41
CA HIS A 150 -6.32 -3.84 4.25
C HIS A 150 -7.56 -4.20 3.43
N HIS A 151 -8.39 -5.13 3.95
CA HIS A 151 -9.64 -5.53 3.31
C HIS A 151 -10.83 -4.75 3.87
N THR A 152 -11.73 -4.27 3.00
CA THR A 152 -13.02 -3.70 3.44
C THR A 152 -14.04 -4.80 3.73
N ARG A 153 -14.95 -4.57 4.67
CA ARG A 153 -16.15 -5.43 4.82
C ARG A 153 -17.13 -5.20 3.66
N LYS A 154 -17.88 -6.27 3.32
CA LYS A 154 -18.87 -6.28 2.23
C LYS A 154 -20.20 -5.64 2.65
N GLU A 155 -20.23 -4.52 3.31
CA GLU A 155 -21.51 -3.87 3.60
C GLU A 155 -21.66 -2.65 2.68
N GLY A 156 -22.84 -2.57 2.02
CA GLY A 156 -23.18 -1.51 1.09
C GLY A 156 -23.47 -0.20 1.84
N ALA A 157 -22.41 0.49 2.24
CA ALA A 157 -22.54 1.85 2.72
C ALA A 157 -22.64 2.79 1.51
N GLU A 158 -23.49 3.82 1.63
CA GLU A 158 -23.62 4.88 0.63
C GLU A 158 -22.32 5.67 0.46
N ASP A 159 -21.45 5.67 1.47
CA ASP A 159 -20.13 6.27 1.45
C ASP A 159 -19.05 5.17 1.45
N VAL A 160 -18.20 5.17 0.42
CA VAL A 160 -17.12 4.21 0.22
C VAL A 160 -16.12 4.25 1.39
N PHE A 161 -15.92 5.40 2.03
CA PHE A 161 -15.03 5.54 3.19
C PHE A 161 -15.58 4.83 4.43
N ASN A 162 -16.90 4.75 4.58
CA ASN A 162 -17.54 4.02 5.68
C ASN A 162 -17.47 2.48 5.49
N THR A 163 -17.04 2.00 4.32
CA THR A 163 -16.83 0.56 4.07
C THR A 163 -15.46 0.05 4.52
N ILE A 164 -14.55 0.94 4.95
CA ILE A 164 -13.26 0.52 5.49
C ILE A 164 -13.52 -0.28 6.75
N SER A 165 -13.33 -1.58 6.65
CA SER A 165 -13.58 -2.49 7.76
C SER A 165 -12.48 -2.33 8.81
N GLY A 166 -12.89 -2.09 9.95
CA GLY A 166 -12.05 -1.66 11.05
C GLY A 166 -12.63 -0.35 11.49
N THR A 167 -12.40 -0.04 12.63
CA THR A 167 -12.89 1.13 13.30
C THR A 167 -12.38 2.39 12.58
N ASN A 168 -13.01 3.52 12.82
CA ASN A 168 -12.47 4.84 12.48
C ASN A 168 -11.01 5.03 12.94
N GLY A 169 -10.46 4.08 13.74
CA GLY A 169 -9.09 4.03 14.22
C GLY A 169 -8.04 3.91 13.12
N LEU A 170 -8.24 3.07 12.11
CA LEU A 170 -7.28 2.92 11.01
C LEU A 170 -7.18 4.21 10.19
N MET A 171 -8.33 4.83 9.90
CA MET A 171 -8.37 6.12 9.18
C MET A 171 -7.80 7.28 10.01
N GLY A 172 -8.05 7.26 11.33
CA GLY A 172 -7.52 8.28 12.24
C GLY A 172 -5.99 8.22 12.44
N ALA A 173 -5.40 7.03 12.33
CA ALA A 173 -3.97 6.79 12.47
C ALA A 173 -3.18 7.00 11.18
N ALA A 174 -3.81 6.84 10.00
CA ALA A 174 -3.17 7.04 8.71
C ALA A 174 -3.18 8.53 8.29
N ASP A 175 -2.16 8.98 7.57
CA ASP A 175 -2.13 10.33 6.97
C ASP A 175 -2.96 10.40 5.68
N GLY A 176 -3.24 9.25 5.08
CA GLY A 176 -4.10 9.15 3.91
C GLY A 176 -4.52 7.72 3.62
N ALA A 177 -5.52 7.58 2.76
CA ALA A 177 -6.01 6.31 2.30
C ALA A 177 -6.18 6.29 0.78
N LEU A 178 -5.90 5.13 0.20
CA LEU A 178 -6.23 4.77 -1.17
C LEU A 178 -7.36 3.74 -1.11
N ILE A 179 -8.44 3.98 -1.82
CA ILE A 179 -9.60 3.08 -1.85
C ILE A 179 -9.81 2.63 -3.28
N LEU A 180 -9.63 1.33 -3.51
CA LEU A 180 -9.89 0.72 -4.81
C LEU A 180 -11.25 0.02 -4.81
N TYR A 181 -12.14 0.41 -5.69
CA TYR A 181 -13.43 -0.26 -5.86
C TYR A 181 -13.82 -0.37 -7.34
N LYS A 182 -14.59 -1.41 -7.67
CA LYS A 182 -15.06 -1.60 -9.05
C LYS A 182 -16.23 -0.67 -9.34
N ASP A 183 -16.18 -0.02 -10.49
CA ASP A 183 -17.39 0.53 -11.09
C ASP A 183 -18.29 -0.64 -11.51
N ARG A 184 -19.58 -0.60 -11.11
CA ARG A 184 -20.53 -1.69 -11.37
C ARG A 184 -20.85 -1.88 -12.86
N ARG A 185 -20.37 -1.00 -13.73
CA ARG A 185 -20.74 -0.96 -15.15
C ARG A 185 -19.85 -1.80 -16.05
N THR A 186 -18.62 -2.09 -15.64
CA THR A 186 -17.66 -2.85 -16.44
C THR A 186 -16.90 -3.85 -15.58
N ASN A 187 -16.40 -4.95 -16.20
CA ASN A 187 -15.64 -5.97 -15.47
C ASN A 187 -14.15 -5.63 -15.30
N SER A 188 -13.60 -4.73 -16.14
CA SER A 188 -12.17 -4.34 -16.16
C SER A 188 -11.90 -3.04 -15.42
N ASP A 189 -12.89 -2.12 -15.34
CA ASP A 189 -12.68 -0.79 -14.83
C ASP A 189 -12.90 -0.70 -13.33
N ALA A 190 -12.14 0.17 -12.71
CA ALA A 190 -12.20 0.46 -11.29
C ALA A 190 -11.99 1.95 -11.03
N VAL A 191 -12.34 2.37 -9.83
CA VAL A 191 -12.05 3.70 -9.33
C VAL A 191 -11.04 3.56 -8.19
N LEU A 192 -9.96 4.34 -8.27
CA LEU A 192 -9.02 4.54 -7.19
C LEU A 192 -9.24 5.93 -6.61
N GLU A 193 -9.76 6.00 -5.39
CA GLU A 193 -9.87 7.24 -4.65
C GLU A 193 -8.72 7.39 -3.67
N ALA A 194 -8.13 8.58 -3.62
CA ALA A 194 -7.11 8.95 -2.66
C ALA A 194 -7.58 10.13 -1.82
N VAL A 195 -7.46 9.99 -0.50
CA VAL A 195 -7.70 11.07 0.46
C VAL A 195 -6.52 11.17 1.41
N GLY A 196 -6.24 12.36 1.89
CA GLY A 196 -5.16 12.62 2.85
C GLY A 196 -5.40 13.91 3.60
N ARG A 197 -4.73 14.08 4.75
CA ARG A 197 -4.87 15.27 5.60
C ARG A 197 -4.46 16.55 4.87
N ASP A 198 -3.40 16.46 4.05
CA ASP A 198 -2.79 17.62 3.39
C ASP A 198 -2.94 17.55 1.85
N GLN A 199 -3.80 16.68 1.33
CA GLN A 199 -4.02 16.49 -0.10
C GLN A 199 -5.50 16.68 -0.44
N GLN A 200 -5.76 17.27 -1.60
CA GLN A 200 -7.11 17.27 -2.16
C GLN A 200 -7.51 15.84 -2.50
N GLN A 201 -8.79 15.53 -2.29
CA GLN A 201 -9.36 14.26 -2.71
C GLN A 201 -9.11 14.07 -4.22
N LEU A 202 -8.55 12.93 -4.56
CA LEU A 202 -8.27 12.53 -5.94
C LEU A 202 -9.09 11.30 -6.28
N ARG A 203 -9.74 11.33 -7.45
CA ARG A 203 -10.50 10.21 -7.97
C ARG A 203 -9.98 9.88 -9.36
N LEU A 204 -9.46 8.66 -9.52
CA LEU A 204 -8.89 8.17 -10.76
C LEU A 204 -9.75 7.03 -11.30
N HIS A 205 -10.09 7.11 -12.58
CA HIS A 205 -10.68 6.00 -13.31
C HIS A 205 -9.54 5.20 -13.94
N ILE A 206 -9.50 3.90 -13.64
CA ILE A 206 -8.44 3.01 -14.07
C ILE A 206 -9.02 1.74 -14.69
N SER A 207 -8.37 1.20 -15.70
CA SER A 207 -8.71 -0.05 -16.35
C SER A 207 -7.62 -1.09 -16.12
N PHE A 208 -8.02 -2.36 -15.94
CA PHE A 208 -7.10 -3.45 -15.74
C PHE A 208 -6.75 -4.13 -17.07
N ASP A 209 -5.50 -4.07 -17.46
CA ASP A 209 -4.95 -4.86 -18.56
C ASP A 209 -4.62 -6.27 -18.07
N ALA A 210 -5.43 -7.23 -18.47
CA ALA A 210 -5.26 -8.63 -18.10
C ALA A 210 -4.08 -9.32 -18.80
N ALA A 211 -3.60 -8.77 -19.93
CA ALA A 211 -2.44 -9.32 -20.63
C ALA A 211 -1.13 -9.01 -19.90
N HIS A 212 -1.02 -7.80 -19.37
CA HIS A 212 0.17 -7.33 -18.64
C HIS A 212 -0.03 -7.27 -17.13
N LEU A 213 -1.18 -7.66 -16.61
CA LEU A 213 -1.56 -7.61 -15.19
C LEU A 213 -1.37 -6.22 -14.55
N CYS A 214 -1.54 -5.16 -15.32
CA CYS A 214 -1.32 -3.77 -14.92
C CYS A 214 -2.60 -2.94 -14.93
N TRP A 215 -2.62 -1.91 -14.11
CA TRP A 215 -3.64 -0.88 -14.12
C TRP A 215 -3.15 0.35 -14.89
N ALA A 216 -4.01 0.92 -15.72
CA ALA A 216 -3.75 2.14 -16.48
C ALA A 216 -4.85 3.18 -16.25
N LEU A 217 -4.51 4.47 -16.34
CA LEU A 217 -5.50 5.55 -16.35
C LEU A 217 -6.35 5.50 -17.63
N ILE A 218 -7.64 5.82 -17.50
CA ILE A 218 -8.60 6.00 -18.60
C ILE A 218 -9.24 7.37 -18.54
#